data_62139272d632e0dbe52e04b12d5fe52c
#
_entry.id   62139272d632e0dbe52e04b12d5fe52c
#
_cell.length_a   1.000
_cell.length_b   1.000
_cell.length_c   1.000
_cell.angle_alpha   90.00
_cell.angle_beta   90.00
_cell.angle_gamma   90.00
#
_symmetry.space_group_name_H-M   'P 1'
#
loop_
_entity.id
_entity.type
_entity.pdbx_description
1 polymer ?
#
loop_
_entity_poly.entity_id
_entity_poly.type
_entity_poly.pdbx_seq_one_letter_code
_entity_poly.pdbx_strand_id
1 'polypeptide(L)'
;MKLIIQIPCYNEAGTLAITLAALPRKVAGFDLVEWLIIDDGSTDDTVKVAKENGVDYIIRHTKNQGLAQGFMTGINACLNRGADIIVNTDADNQYNADDIPLLTTPILEGKADIVIGSRPIGGIKHFSVIKKLLQRLGSWVVRVVSKTDIVDAPSGFRAISREAAQHLMVFNDYTYTIETIIQAGQANMAIISVPIRTNDDLRPSRLLKNIPSYIKRSIITIIRIFIIYKPFKFFGTIGLALFSMGFLIGLRFLLLYIGGEGSGHIQSLILATVLLLMGFQTILFAFLSDLQAANRKLLEDIRFNIKASVQNNNGVNLNINKNGEN
;
A
#
# COMPACT_ATOMS: atom_id res chain seq x y z
N MET A 1 1.65 -8.73 26.00
CA MET A 1 1.45 -8.06 24.69
C MET A 1 0.14 -8.52 24.05
N LYS A 2 -0.49 -7.64 23.29
CA LYS A 2 -1.78 -7.90 22.63
C LYS A 2 -1.63 -7.95 21.12
N LEU A 3 -2.07 -9.05 20.51
CA LEU A 3 -2.20 -9.22 19.08
C LEU A 3 -3.66 -9.06 18.66
N ILE A 4 -3.92 -8.25 17.64
CA ILE A 4 -5.23 -8.22 16.98
C ILE A 4 -5.06 -8.65 15.52
N ILE A 5 -5.82 -9.67 15.11
CA ILE A 5 -5.89 -10.13 13.73
C ILE A 5 -7.10 -9.44 13.10
N GLN A 6 -6.85 -8.55 12.14
CA GLN A 6 -7.91 -7.85 11.40
C GLN A 6 -8.19 -8.52 10.06
N ILE A 7 -9.46 -8.59 9.70
CA ILE A 7 -9.96 -9.28 8.51
C ILE A 7 -10.98 -8.38 7.81
N PRO A 8 -10.58 -7.63 6.78
CA PRO A 8 -11.54 -6.90 5.95
C PRO A 8 -12.42 -7.87 5.14
N CYS A 9 -13.73 -7.68 5.19
CA CYS A 9 -14.72 -8.56 4.57
C CYS A 9 -15.70 -7.78 3.70
N TYR A 10 -16.06 -8.33 2.54
CA TYR A 10 -17.18 -7.87 1.72
C TYR A 10 -17.83 -9.04 0.98
N ASN A 11 -19.02 -9.46 1.45
CA ASN A 11 -19.75 -10.62 0.92
C ASN A 11 -18.91 -11.91 0.96
N GLU A 12 -18.40 -12.27 2.13
CA GLU A 12 -17.52 -13.42 2.37
C GLU A 12 -18.15 -14.52 3.23
N ALA A 13 -19.51 -14.56 3.33
CA ALA A 13 -20.23 -15.57 4.14
C ALA A 13 -19.80 -17.02 3.81
N GLY A 14 -19.46 -17.32 2.54
CA GLY A 14 -19.08 -18.67 2.09
C GLY A 14 -17.68 -19.12 2.50
N THR A 15 -16.77 -18.21 2.83
CA THR A 15 -15.35 -18.53 3.12
C THR A 15 -14.95 -18.16 4.54
N LEU A 16 -15.61 -17.18 5.14
CA LEU A 16 -15.24 -16.61 6.42
C LEU A 16 -15.18 -17.63 7.57
N ALA A 17 -16.14 -18.56 7.65
CA ALA A 17 -16.15 -19.59 8.68
C ALA A 17 -14.88 -20.48 8.63
N ILE A 18 -14.43 -20.86 7.42
CA ILE A 18 -13.23 -21.66 7.20
C ILE A 18 -11.98 -20.86 7.62
N THR A 19 -11.92 -19.57 7.23
CA THR A 19 -10.84 -18.67 7.61
C THR A 19 -10.74 -18.53 9.14
N LEU A 20 -11.87 -18.26 9.81
CA LEU A 20 -11.91 -18.11 11.28
C LEU A 20 -11.53 -19.40 12.02
N ALA A 21 -11.97 -20.56 11.51
CA ALA A 21 -11.60 -21.85 12.08
C ALA A 21 -10.08 -22.15 12.00
N ALA A 22 -9.40 -21.61 10.99
CA ALA A 22 -7.96 -21.76 10.82
C ALA A 22 -7.13 -20.77 11.67
N LEU A 23 -7.72 -19.64 12.10
CA LEU A 23 -6.99 -18.59 12.81
C LEU A 23 -6.68 -19.00 14.26
N PRO A 24 -5.45 -18.74 14.75
CA PRO A 24 -5.06 -19.08 16.12
C PRO A 24 -5.69 -18.12 17.14
N ARG A 25 -6.08 -18.66 18.30
CA ARG A 25 -6.43 -17.90 19.51
C ARG A 25 -5.27 -17.74 20.47
N LYS A 26 -4.15 -18.40 20.19
CA LYS A 26 -2.91 -18.29 20.97
C LYS A 26 -1.74 -18.22 20.00
N VAL A 27 -0.89 -17.23 20.18
CA VAL A 27 0.35 -17.02 19.41
C VAL A 27 1.47 -16.77 20.42
N ALA A 28 2.61 -17.41 20.22
CA ALA A 28 3.76 -17.25 21.12
C ALA A 28 4.20 -15.78 21.21
N GLY A 29 4.48 -15.29 22.43
CA GLY A 29 4.85 -13.91 22.69
C GLY A 29 3.68 -12.97 22.95
N PHE A 30 2.42 -13.46 22.93
CA PHE A 30 1.24 -12.65 23.21
C PHE A 30 0.39 -13.24 24.36
N ASP A 31 -0.04 -12.38 25.27
CA ASP A 31 -0.94 -12.72 26.36
C ASP A 31 -2.40 -12.80 25.90
N LEU A 32 -2.73 -12.03 24.86
CA LEU A 32 -4.08 -11.91 24.31
C LEU A 32 -4.05 -11.85 22.79
N VAL A 33 -4.87 -12.69 22.15
CA VAL A 33 -5.09 -12.71 20.70
C VAL A 33 -6.58 -12.51 20.44
N GLU A 34 -6.92 -11.43 19.74
CA GLU A 34 -8.30 -11.08 19.39
C GLU A 34 -8.51 -10.96 17.88
N TRP A 35 -9.72 -11.23 17.44
CA TRP A 35 -10.11 -11.13 16.03
C TRP A 35 -11.02 -9.94 15.81
N LEU A 36 -10.71 -9.14 14.80
CA LEU A 36 -11.49 -7.97 14.38
C LEU A 36 -11.95 -8.15 12.94
N ILE A 37 -13.26 -8.19 12.71
CA ILE A 37 -13.86 -8.14 11.37
C ILE A 37 -14.21 -6.69 11.01
N ILE A 38 -13.86 -6.30 9.79
CA ILE A 38 -14.33 -5.06 9.18
C ILE A 38 -15.26 -5.44 8.04
N ASP A 39 -16.56 -5.36 8.28
CA ASP A 39 -17.59 -5.59 7.27
C ASP A 39 -17.80 -4.34 6.43
N ASP A 40 -17.36 -4.37 5.18
CA ASP A 40 -17.45 -3.25 4.25
C ASP A 40 -18.85 -3.15 3.57
N GLY A 41 -19.90 -3.23 4.37
CA GLY A 41 -21.27 -3.10 3.90
C GLY A 41 -21.78 -4.33 3.16
N SER A 42 -21.48 -5.53 3.65
CA SER A 42 -21.98 -6.79 3.07
C SER A 42 -23.49 -6.87 3.07
N THR A 43 -24.01 -7.52 2.03
CA THR A 43 -25.44 -7.78 1.81
C THR A 43 -25.81 -9.24 2.05
N ASP A 44 -24.81 -10.09 2.30
CA ASP A 44 -24.97 -11.51 2.64
C ASP A 44 -24.86 -11.74 4.16
N ASP A 45 -24.78 -13.01 4.58
CA ASP A 45 -24.72 -13.41 5.98
C ASP A 45 -23.31 -13.25 6.62
N THR A 46 -22.37 -12.47 6.02
CA THR A 46 -20.99 -12.30 6.52
C THR A 46 -20.95 -11.94 8.01
N VAL A 47 -21.75 -10.95 8.45
CA VAL A 47 -21.77 -10.51 9.85
C VAL A 47 -22.33 -11.58 10.78
N LYS A 48 -23.33 -12.33 10.33
CA LYS A 48 -23.92 -13.45 11.08
C LYS A 48 -22.89 -14.55 11.30
N VAL A 49 -22.21 -14.96 10.23
CA VAL A 49 -21.11 -15.95 10.29
C VAL A 49 -20.01 -15.50 11.24
N ALA A 50 -19.60 -14.23 11.20
CA ALA A 50 -18.58 -13.69 12.10
C ALA A 50 -18.98 -13.83 13.58
N LYS A 51 -20.24 -13.50 13.93
CA LYS A 51 -20.78 -13.63 15.31
C LYS A 51 -20.83 -15.07 15.77
N GLU A 52 -21.31 -15.98 14.91
CA GLU A 52 -21.45 -17.41 15.23
C GLU A 52 -20.08 -18.09 15.44
N ASN A 53 -19.01 -17.57 14.83
CA ASN A 53 -17.64 -18.10 14.98
C ASN A 53 -16.81 -17.36 16.06
N GLY A 54 -17.45 -16.61 16.95
CA GLY A 54 -16.81 -16.06 18.15
C GLY A 54 -15.79 -14.95 17.86
N VAL A 55 -16.05 -14.11 16.85
CA VAL A 55 -15.23 -12.91 16.59
C VAL A 55 -15.39 -11.90 17.73
N ASP A 56 -14.28 -11.33 18.21
CA ASP A 56 -14.30 -10.44 19.37
C ASP A 56 -14.88 -9.07 19.04
N TYR A 57 -14.58 -8.56 17.83
CA TYR A 57 -15.04 -7.23 17.40
C TYR A 57 -15.50 -7.24 15.95
N ILE A 58 -16.62 -6.57 15.69
CA ILE A 58 -17.14 -6.36 14.33
C ILE A 58 -17.40 -4.87 14.15
N ILE A 59 -16.78 -4.29 13.10
CA ILE A 59 -17.07 -2.94 12.64
C ILE A 59 -17.77 -3.05 11.31
N ARG A 60 -18.89 -2.35 11.15
CA ARG A 60 -19.67 -2.38 9.93
C ARG A 60 -19.76 -1.01 9.28
N HIS A 61 -19.41 -0.93 8.00
CA HIS A 61 -19.70 0.24 7.18
C HIS A 61 -21.15 0.20 6.68
N THR A 62 -21.77 1.35 6.55
CA THR A 62 -23.15 1.46 6.03
C THR A 62 -23.25 1.12 4.54
N LYS A 63 -22.13 1.24 3.81
CA LYS A 63 -22.00 0.91 2.38
C LYS A 63 -20.56 0.51 2.09
N ASN A 64 -20.34 -0.17 0.96
CA ASN A 64 -19.01 -0.51 0.50
C ASN A 64 -18.17 0.76 0.26
N GLN A 65 -17.04 0.88 0.96
CA GLN A 65 -16.08 1.98 0.86
C GLN A 65 -14.77 1.54 0.21
N GLY A 66 -14.63 0.25 -0.08
CA GLY A 66 -13.46 -0.34 -0.70
C GLY A 66 -12.42 -0.88 0.29
N LEU A 67 -11.61 -1.82 -0.21
CA LEU A 67 -10.65 -2.59 0.59
C LEU A 67 -9.66 -1.70 1.37
N ALA A 68 -9.21 -0.62 0.77
CA ALA A 68 -8.24 0.28 1.41
C ALA A 68 -8.84 1.01 2.62
N GLN A 69 -10.09 1.46 2.51
CA GLN A 69 -10.79 2.09 3.62
C GLN A 69 -11.13 1.07 4.72
N GLY A 70 -11.54 -0.14 4.34
CA GLY A 70 -11.74 -1.24 5.29
C GLY A 70 -10.48 -1.54 6.09
N PHE A 71 -9.33 -1.65 5.41
CA PHE A 71 -8.03 -1.84 6.06
C PHE A 71 -7.70 -0.72 7.06
N MET A 72 -7.86 0.56 6.67
CA MET A 72 -7.57 1.69 7.56
C MET A 72 -8.54 1.80 8.74
N THR A 73 -9.81 1.47 8.53
CA THR A 73 -10.80 1.35 9.63
C THR A 73 -10.36 0.31 10.64
N GLY A 74 -9.88 -0.85 10.16
CA GLY A 74 -9.35 -1.90 11.00
C GLY A 74 -8.09 -1.48 11.77
N ILE A 75 -7.10 -0.88 11.11
CA ILE A 75 -5.89 -0.34 11.76
C ILE A 75 -6.26 0.62 12.90
N ASN A 76 -7.11 1.61 12.64
CA ASN A 76 -7.51 2.58 13.66
C ASN A 76 -8.26 1.89 14.82
N ALA A 77 -9.10 0.91 14.52
CA ALA A 77 -9.83 0.15 15.54
C ALA A 77 -8.90 -0.72 16.40
N CYS A 78 -7.91 -1.38 15.80
CA CYS A 78 -6.88 -2.15 16.51
C CYS A 78 -6.07 -1.26 17.46
N LEU A 79 -5.63 -0.08 16.96
CA LEU A 79 -4.90 0.89 17.78
C LEU A 79 -5.72 1.38 18.98
N ASN A 80 -7.00 1.71 18.77
CA ASN A 80 -7.92 2.16 19.84
C ASN A 80 -8.21 1.05 20.86
N ARG A 81 -8.04 -0.22 20.49
CA ARG A 81 -8.19 -1.39 21.38
C ARG A 81 -6.90 -1.84 22.02
N GLY A 82 -5.84 -1.07 21.86
CA GLY A 82 -4.56 -1.32 22.52
C GLY A 82 -3.73 -2.44 21.89
N ALA A 83 -3.90 -2.72 20.60
CA ALA A 83 -3.03 -3.68 19.92
C ALA A 83 -1.56 -3.24 19.98
N ASP A 84 -0.66 -4.15 20.33
CA ASP A 84 0.78 -3.97 20.24
C ASP A 84 1.28 -4.37 18.83
N ILE A 85 0.71 -5.44 18.27
CA ILE A 85 0.95 -5.88 16.91
C ILE A 85 -0.41 -6.14 16.24
N ILE A 86 -0.52 -5.78 14.98
CA ILE A 86 -1.69 -5.99 14.15
C ILE A 86 -1.31 -6.93 13.01
N VAL A 87 -2.02 -8.04 12.86
CA VAL A 87 -1.90 -8.91 11.68
C VAL A 87 -3.11 -8.66 10.79
N ASN A 88 -2.86 -8.36 9.51
CA ASN A 88 -3.91 -8.32 8.49
C ASN A 88 -3.93 -9.62 7.70
N THR A 89 -5.09 -10.20 7.51
CA THR A 89 -5.32 -11.36 6.63
C THR A 89 -6.59 -11.19 5.83
N ASP A 90 -6.72 -11.93 4.73
CA ASP A 90 -7.90 -11.90 3.87
C ASP A 90 -8.95 -12.94 4.33
N ALA A 91 -10.23 -12.71 4.02
CA ALA A 91 -11.36 -13.55 4.44
C ALA A 91 -11.55 -14.83 3.60
N ASP A 92 -10.68 -15.08 2.61
CA ASP A 92 -10.83 -16.18 1.65
C ASP A 92 -9.95 -17.41 1.95
N ASN A 93 -9.30 -17.41 3.12
CA ASN A 93 -8.39 -18.49 3.57
C ASN A 93 -7.22 -18.78 2.62
N GLN A 94 -6.83 -17.82 1.75
CA GLN A 94 -5.71 -18.02 0.83
C GLN A 94 -4.36 -18.16 1.57
N TYR A 95 -4.20 -17.47 2.70
CA TYR A 95 -2.98 -17.52 3.51
C TYR A 95 -3.07 -18.60 4.58
N ASN A 96 -1.99 -19.34 4.80
CA ASN A 96 -1.92 -20.31 5.88
C ASN A 96 -1.76 -19.58 7.23
N ALA A 97 -2.75 -19.70 8.09
CA ALA A 97 -2.77 -19.00 9.38
C ALA A 97 -1.68 -19.48 10.36
N ASP A 98 -1.16 -20.69 10.20
CA ASP A 98 -0.02 -21.19 11.00
C ASP A 98 1.28 -20.40 10.75
N ASP A 99 1.32 -19.58 9.71
CA ASP A 99 2.47 -18.73 9.41
C ASP A 99 2.40 -17.36 10.12
N ILE A 100 1.35 -17.07 10.91
CA ILE A 100 1.26 -15.85 11.73
C ILE A 100 2.49 -15.66 12.63
N PRO A 101 3.02 -16.69 13.32
CA PRO A 101 4.26 -16.55 14.08
C PRO A 101 5.46 -16.10 13.24
N LEU A 102 5.57 -16.52 11.96
CA LEU A 102 6.65 -16.07 11.08
C LEU A 102 6.56 -14.56 10.79
N LEU A 103 5.34 -13.99 10.78
CA LEU A 103 5.14 -12.55 10.59
C LEU A 103 5.38 -11.77 11.88
N THR A 104 5.00 -12.31 13.03
CA THR A 104 5.05 -11.56 14.30
C THR A 104 6.41 -11.63 14.99
N THR A 105 7.13 -12.74 14.89
CA THR A 105 8.42 -12.94 15.54
C THR A 105 9.46 -11.85 15.23
N PRO A 106 9.66 -11.41 13.98
CA PRO A 106 10.65 -10.37 13.71
C PRO A 106 10.30 -9.02 14.34
N ILE A 107 9.00 -8.73 14.55
CA ILE A 107 8.57 -7.51 15.25
C ILE A 107 8.83 -7.66 16.77
N LEU A 108 8.50 -8.81 17.34
CA LEU A 108 8.75 -9.11 18.74
C LEU A 108 10.25 -9.03 19.10
N GLU A 109 11.11 -9.41 18.15
CA GLU A 109 12.56 -9.33 18.29
C GLU A 109 13.14 -7.93 17.98
N GLY A 110 12.30 -6.94 17.64
CA GLY A 110 12.74 -5.59 17.30
C GLY A 110 13.52 -5.49 15.97
N LYS A 111 13.41 -6.50 15.10
CA LYS A 111 14.12 -6.55 13.81
C LYS A 111 13.34 -5.88 12.68
N ALA A 112 12.03 -5.71 12.84
CA ALA A 112 11.15 -5.12 11.83
C ALA A 112 9.99 -4.37 12.46
N ASP A 113 9.52 -3.33 11.76
CA ASP A 113 8.29 -2.60 12.05
C ASP A 113 7.10 -3.16 11.29
N ILE A 114 7.37 -3.65 10.07
CA ILE A 114 6.37 -4.29 9.19
C ILE A 114 6.98 -5.56 8.59
N VAL A 115 6.22 -6.64 8.67
CA VAL A 115 6.58 -7.92 8.05
C VAL A 115 5.53 -8.30 7.01
N ILE A 116 5.97 -8.61 5.79
CA ILE A 116 5.10 -8.97 4.67
C ILE A 116 5.29 -10.43 4.31
N GLY A 117 4.20 -11.19 4.33
CA GLY A 117 4.19 -12.57 3.88
C GLY A 117 4.35 -12.64 2.36
N SER A 118 5.44 -13.23 1.89
CA SER A 118 5.75 -13.40 0.46
C SER A 118 5.28 -14.77 -0.02
N ARG A 119 4.30 -14.77 -0.94
CA ARG A 119 3.79 -15.99 -1.56
C ARG A 119 4.80 -16.59 -2.54
N PRO A 120 4.82 -17.92 -2.73
CA PRO A 120 5.67 -18.59 -3.70
C PRO A 120 5.16 -18.36 -5.14
N ILE A 121 5.30 -17.11 -5.67
CA ILE A 121 4.74 -16.67 -6.96
C ILE A 121 5.18 -17.57 -8.13
N GLY A 122 6.39 -18.14 -8.06
CA GLY A 122 6.90 -19.05 -9.07
C GLY A 122 6.10 -20.36 -9.21
N GLY A 123 5.52 -20.84 -8.11
CA GLY A 123 4.77 -22.09 -8.02
C GLY A 123 3.27 -21.97 -8.34
N ILE A 124 2.73 -20.75 -8.46
CA ILE A 124 1.29 -20.56 -8.73
C ILE A 124 0.99 -20.92 -10.19
N LYS A 125 0.38 -22.10 -10.37
CA LYS A 125 0.08 -22.69 -11.69
C LYS A 125 -0.89 -21.87 -12.56
N HIS A 126 -1.75 -21.07 -11.94
CA HIS A 126 -2.81 -20.30 -12.64
C HIS A 126 -2.40 -18.89 -13.12
N PHE A 127 -1.15 -18.48 -12.93
CA PHE A 127 -0.69 -17.16 -13.39
C PHE A 127 -0.13 -17.24 -14.82
N SER A 128 -0.73 -16.46 -15.74
CA SER A 128 -0.15 -16.28 -17.08
C SER A 128 1.24 -15.61 -16.99
N VAL A 129 2.09 -15.84 -18.00
CA VAL A 129 3.44 -15.26 -18.09
C VAL A 129 3.38 -13.72 -17.97
N ILE A 130 2.41 -13.09 -18.63
CA ILE A 130 2.20 -11.63 -18.59
C ILE A 130 1.87 -11.17 -17.16
N LYS A 131 1.03 -11.90 -16.43
CA LYS A 131 0.67 -11.57 -15.05
C LYS A 131 1.89 -11.65 -14.13
N LYS A 132 2.73 -12.69 -14.28
CA LYS A 132 3.99 -12.83 -13.53
C LYS A 132 4.96 -11.68 -13.83
N LEU A 133 5.08 -11.28 -15.10
CA LEU A 133 5.94 -10.17 -15.53
C LEU A 133 5.48 -8.83 -14.93
N LEU A 134 4.18 -8.53 -15.04
CA LEU A 134 3.62 -7.29 -14.49
C LEU A 134 3.72 -7.22 -12.97
N GLN A 135 3.54 -8.34 -12.28
CA GLN A 135 3.71 -8.39 -10.84
C GLN A 135 5.17 -8.17 -10.43
N ARG A 136 6.14 -8.76 -11.16
CA ARG A 136 7.57 -8.50 -10.95
C ARG A 136 7.93 -7.04 -11.23
N LEU A 137 7.42 -6.47 -12.32
CA LEU A 137 7.64 -5.07 -12.65
C LEU A 137 7.02 -4.15 -11.59
N GLY A 138 5.79 -4.41 -11.16
CA GLY A 138 5.13 -3.66 -10.10
C GLY A 138 5.91 -3.70 -8.79
N SER A 139 6.35 -4.88 -8.36
CA SER A 139 7.17 -5.04 -7.15
C SER A 139 8.54 -4.37 -7.29
N TRP A 140 9.15 -4.41 -8.48
CA TRP A 140 10.41 -3.69 -8.74
C TRP A 140 10.23 -2.17 -8.61
N VAL A 141 9.16 -1.62 -9.19
CA VAL A 141 8.84 -0.18 -9.06
C VAL A 141 8.65 0.21 -7.60
N VAL A 142 7.89 -0.60 -6.84
CA VAL A 142 7.68 -0.37 -5.41
C VAL A 142 9.01 -0.35 -4.67
N ARG A 143 9.91 -1.32 -4.90
CA ARG A 143 11.25 -1.37 -4.31
C ARG A 143 12.06 -0.11 -4.59
N VAL A 144 12.09 0.35 -5.86
CA VAL A 144 12.82 1.56 -6.26
C VAL A 144 12.27 2.82 -5.58
N VAL A 145 10.94 2.91 -5.43
CA VAL A 145 10.30 4.10 -4.83
C VAL A 145 10.37 4.06 -3.31
N SER A 146 10.16 2.90 -2.70
CA SER A 146 10.19 2.71 -1.24
C SER A 146 11.61 2.54 -0.67
N LYS A 147 12.58 2.18 -1.50
CA LYS A 147 13.94 1.78 -1.09
C LYS A 147 13.94 0.55 -0.16
N THR A 148 13.05 -0.40 -0.41
CA THR A 148 12.91 -1.64 0.36
C THR A 148 13.09 -2.86 -0.53
N ASP A 149 13.44 -4.01 0.04
CA ASP A 149 13.67 -5.27 -0.69
C ASP A 149 12.43 -6.18 -0.73
N ILE A 150 11.22 -5.60 -0.74
CA ILE A 150 9.97 -6.36 -0.70
C ILE A 150 9.75 -7.14 -2.01
N VAL A 151 9.52 -8.45 -1.88
CA VAL A 151 9.38 -9.37 -3.01
C VAL A 151 7.94 -9.42 -3.53
N ASP A 152 6.95 -9.48 -2.63
CA ASP A 152 5.51 -9.59 -2.95
C ASP A 152 4.74 -8.39 -2.41
N ALA A 153 4.88 -7.23 -3.07
CA ALA A 153 4.22 -5.99 -2.67
C ALA A 153 2.67 -6.07 -2.62
N PRO A 154 1.98 -6.83 -3.50
CA PRO A 154 0.52 -6.99 -3.42
C PRO A 154 0.01 -7.87 -2.28
N SER A 155 0.86 -8.57 -1.52
CA SER A 155 0.41 -9.45 -0.44
C SER A 155 -0.37 -8.68 0.64
N GLY A 156 -1.54 -9.16 0.99
CA GLY A 156 -2.37 -8.66 2.08
C GLY A 156 -1.97 -9.20 3.45
N PHE A 157 -1.26 -10.34 3.51
CA PHE A 157 -0.85 -10.99 4.74
C PHE A 157 0.39 -10.34 5.34
N ARG A 158 0.18 -9.57 6.38
CA ARG A 158 1.25 -8.75 6.98
C ARG A 158 1.05 -8.53 8.47
N ALA A 159 2.15 -8.43 9.20
CA ALA A 159 2.17 -7.95 10.57
C ALA A 159 2.73 -6.53 10.63
N ILE A 160 2.19 -5.71 11.52
CA ILE A 160 2.47 -4.29 11.64
C ILE A 160 2.60 -3.97 13.13
N SER A 161 3.71 -3.37 13.54
CA SER A 161 3.89 -2.88 14.91
C SER A 161 2.93 -1.73 15.21
N ARG A 162 2.66 -1.48 16.49
CA ARG A 162 1.83 -0.35 16.91
C ARG A 162 2.34 0.97 16.36
N GLU A 163 3.65 1.19 16.46
CA GLU A 163 4.29 2.42 16.00
C GLU A 163 4.13 2.59 14.47
N ALA A 164 4.44 1.55 13.70
CA ALA A 164 4.23 1.59 12.27
C ALA A 164 2.76 1.84 11.90
N ALA A 165 1.81 1.20 12.59
CA ALA A 165 0.38 1.36 12.34
C ALA A 165 -0.12 2.80 12.57
N GLN A 166 0.47 3.54 13.52
CA GLN A 166 0.17 4.94 13.78
C GLN A 166 0.58 5.86 12.62
N HIS A 167 1.69 5.54 11.96
CA HIS A 167 2.21 6.29 10.81
C HIS A 167 1.47 5.99 9.51
N LEU A 168 0.84 4.81 9.38
CA LEU A 168 0.18 4.42 8.14
C LEU A 168 -1.02 5.30 7.82
N MET A 169 -1.08 5.72 6.55
CA MET A 169 -2.17 6.50 5.98
C MET A 169 -2.38 6.12 4.52
N VAL A 170 -3.55 5.62 4.19
CA VAL A 170 -3.89 5.23 2.82
C VAL A 170 -4.84 6.25 2.22
N PHE A 171 -4.44 6.83 1.08
CA PHE A 171 -5.23 7.81 0.33
C PHE A 171 -5.94 7.21 -0.87
N ASN A 172 -5.57 5.99 -1.25
CA ASN A 172 -6.10 5.32 -2.43
C ASN A 172 -7.29 4.44 -2.03
N ASP A 173 -8.38 4.56 -2.76
CA ASP A 173 -9.59 3.74 -2.51
C ASP A 173 -9.43 2.28 -3.00
N TYR A 174 -8.43 2.01 -3.85
CA TYR A 174 -8.31 0.71 -4.53
C TYR A 174 -7.43 -0.29 -3.78
N THR A 175 -6.25 0.11 -3.29
CA THR A 175 -5.32 -0.81 -2.62
C THR A 175 -4.46 -0.09 -1.58
N TYR A 176 -4.37 -0.70 -0.41
CA TYR A 176 -3.48 -0.25 0.67
C TYR A 176 -2.08 -0.85 0.57
N THR A 177 -1.95 -2.01 -0.11
CA THR A 177 -0.77 -2.87 0.00
C THR A 177 0.52 -2.21 -0.47
N ILE A 178 0.46 -1.51 -1.59
CA ILE A 178 1.63 -0.83 -2.18
C ILE A 178 1.90 0.48 -1.45
N GLU A 179 0.85 1.22 -1.11
CA GLU A 179 0.97 2.53 -0.49
C GLU A 179 1.60 2.45 0.90
N THR A 180 1.20 1.48 1.71
CA THR A 180 1.78 1.25 3.04
C THR A 180 3.27 0.90 2.99
N ILE A 181 3.72 0.12 2.00
CA ILE A 181 5.14 -0.18 1.80
C ILE A 181 5.94 1.08 1.46
N ILE A 182 5.40 1.91 0.55
CA ILE A 182 6.09 3.13 0.13
C ILE A 182 6.18 4.13 1.27
N GLN A 183 5.10 4.33 2.03
CA GLN A 183 5.10 5.21 3.18
C GLN A 183 6.10 4.75 4.25
N ALA A 184 6.06 3.47 4.61
CA ALA A 184 6.97 2.92 5.59
C ALA A 184 8.44 3.02 5.15
N GLY A 185 8.74 2.74 3.87
CA GLY A 185 10.08 2.93 3.33
C GLY A 185 10.55 4.39 3.31
N GLN A 186 9.64 5.35 3.08
CA GLN A 186 9.95 6.78 3.16
C GLN A 186 10.13 7.29 4.60
N ALA A 187 9.45 6.67 5.54
CA ALA A 187 9.62 6.92 6.97
C ALA A 187 10.84 6.19 7.58
N ASN A 188 11.64 5.49 6.73
CA ASN A 188 12.80 4.68 7.15
C ASN A 188 12.45 3.58 8.17
N MET A 189 11.23 3.04 8.10
CA MET A 189 10.83 1.90 8.92
C MET A 189 11.49 0.62 8.41
N ALA A 190 11.80 -0.30 9.32
CA ALA A 190 12.33 -1.61 8.99
C ALA A 190 11.22 -2.51 8.44
N ILE A 191 11.27 -2.78 7.13
CA ILE A 191 10.31 -3.67 6.45
C ILE A 191 11.04 -4.90 5.93
N ILE A 192 10.52 -6.08 6.24
CA ILE A 192 11.06 -7.34 5.74
C ILE A 192 10.00 -8.20 5.07
N SER A 193 10.42 -9.10 4.18
CA SER A 193 9.58 -10.15 3.61
C SER A 193 9.94 -11.50 4.19
N VAL A 194 8.94 -12.29 4.57
CA VAL A 194 9.12 -13.68 4.98
C VAL A 194 8.35 -14.62 4.04
N PRO A 195 8.91 -15.76 3.63
CA PRO A 195 8.19 -16.72 2.81
C PRO A 195 7.04 -17.32 3.61
N ILE A 196 5.87 -17.41 3.00
CA ILE A 196 4.66 -18.00 3.59
C ILE A 196 4.09 -19.10 2.71
N ARG A 197 3.29 -19.96 3.32
CA ARG A 197 2.49 -20.97 2.63
C ARG A 197 1.15 -20.37 2.18
N THR A 198 0.61 -20.90 1.11
CA THR A 198 -0.72 -20.58 0.61
C THR A 198 -1.58 -21.85 0.62
N ASN A 199 -2.85 -21.70 0.97
CA ASN A 199 -3.85 -22.75 0.86
C ASN A 199 -4.42 -22.77 -0.56
N ASP A 200 -5.18 -23.82 -0.87
CA ASP A 200 -5.91 -23.92 -2.14
C ASP A 200 -7.02 -22.87 -2.22
N ASP A 201 -7.26 -22.37 -3.44
CA ASP A 201 -8.29 -21.37 -3.69
C ASP A 201 -9.69 -21.91 -3.42
N LEU A 202 -10.41 -21.41 -2.42
CA LEU A 202 -11.80 -21.76 -2.12
C LEU A 202 -12.78 -21.20 -3.14
N ARG A 203 -12.40 -20.14 -3.87
CA ARG A 203 -13.21 -19.50 -4.89
C ARG A 203 -12.35 -18.80 -5.96
N PRO A 204 -12.88 -18.58 -7.18
CA PRO A 204 -12.19 -17.79 -8.20
C PRO A 204 -11.96 -16.35 -7.74
N SER A 205 -10.82 -15.78 -8.11
CA SER A 205 -10.45 -14.40 -7.76
C SER A 205 -11.48 -13.37 -8.31
N ARG A 206 -12.06 -12.56 -7.43
CA ARG A 206 -12.99 -11.47 -7.79
C ARG A 206 -12.29 -10.27 -8.43
N LEU A 207 -11.01 -10.09 -8.15
CA LEU A 207 -10.23 -8.92 -8.60
C LEU A 207 -9.79 -9.01 -10.07
N LEU A 208 -9.81 -10.21 -10.68
CA LEU A 208 -9.19 -10.49 -11.97
C LEU A 208 -10.19 -11.07 -12.97
N LYS A 209 -11.16 -10.23 -13.41
CA LYS A 209 -12.13 -10.66 -14.44
C LYS A 209 -11.54 -10.70 -15.85
N ASN A 210 -10.58 -9.81 -16.22
CA ASN A 210 -10.00 -9.71 -17.56
C ASN A 210 -8.53 -9.27 -17.53
N ILE A 211 -7.66 -9.96 -18.30
CA ILE A 211 -6.23 -9.64 -18.43
C ILE A 211 -5.98 -8.19 -18.91
N PRO A 212 -6.66 -7.65 -19.95
CA PRO A 212 -6.47 -6.26 -20.38
C PRO A 212 -6.79 -5.23 -19.29
N SER A 213 -7.85 -5.47 -18.51
CA SER A 213 -8.22 -4.60 -17.38
C SER A 213 -7.14 -4.61 -16.29
N TYR A 214 -6.55 -5.77 -16.00
CA TYR A 214 -5.46 -5.90 -15.06
C TYR A 214 -4.20 -5.14 -15.52
N ILE A 215 -3.82 -5.28 -16.80
CA ILE A 215 -2.67 -4.56 -17.38
C ILE A 215 -2.88 -3.05 -17.28
N LYS A 216 -4.05 -2.56 -17.72
CA LYS A 216 -4.40 -1.12 -17.65
C LYS A 216 -4.30 -0.59 -16.22
N ARG A 217 -4.88 -1.29 -15.24
CA ARG A 217 -4.84 -0.90 -13.83
C ARG A 217 -3.42 -0.90 -13.27
N SER A 218 -2.62 -1.92 -13.59
CA SER A 218 -1.22 -2.01 -13.15
C SER A 218 -0.39 -0.84 -13.67
N ILE A 219 -0.51 -0.50 -14.96
CA ILE A 219 0.19 0.64 -15.56
C ILE A 219 -0.24 1.96 -14.90
N ILE A 220 -1.55 2.19 -14.74
CA ILE A 220 -2.06 3.40 -14.08
C ILE A 220 -1.53 3.50 -12.65
N THR A 221 -1.53 2.39 -11.90
CA THR A 221 -1.00 2.36 -10.52
C THR A 221 0.49 2.71 -10.49
N ILE A 222 1.29 2.15 -11.39
CA ILE A 222 2.72 2.43 -11.49
C ILE A 222 2.96 3.92 -11.77
N ILE A 223 2.29 4.49 -12.77
CA ILE A 223 2.39 5.91 -13.13
C ILE A 223 1.98 6.79 -11.93
N ARG A 224 0.85 6.46 -11.29
CA ARG A 224 0.35 7.18 -10.11
C ARG A 224 1.36 7.18 -8.96
N ILE A 225 2.02 6.05 -8.70
CA ILE A 225 3.07 5.94 -7.68
C ILE A 225 4.22 6.91 -7.98
N PHE A 226 4.71 6.95 -9.22
CA PHE A 226 5.78 7.87 -9.59
C PHE A 226 5.36 9.33 -9.46
N ILE A 227 4.15 9.69 -9.92
CA ILE A 227 3.62 11.05 -9.81
C ILE A 227 3.49 11.49 -8.35
N ILE A 228 3.01 10.60 -7.47
CA ILE A 228 2.74 10.94 -6.08
C ILE A 228 4.03 10.96 -5.24
N TYR A 229 4.92 10.00 -5.43
CA TYR A 229 6.04 9.77 -4.51
C TYR A 229 7.42 10.20 -5.05
N LYS A 230 7.56 10.36 -6.37
CA LYS A 230 8.81 10.80 -7.03
C LYS A 230 8.50 11.78 -8.18
N PRO A 231 7.68 12.84 -7.93
CA PRO A 231 7.22 13.72 -9.00
C PRO A 231 8.36 14.41 -9.74
N PHE A 232 9.37 14.88 -9.02
CA PHE A 232 10.52 15.53 -9.63
C PHE A 232 11.26 14.61 -10.61
N LYS A 233 11.47 13.33 -10.26
CA LYS A 233 12.10 12.38 -11.18
C LYS A 233 11.20 12.11 -12.38
N PHE A 234 9.89 11.96 -12.19
CA PHE A 234 8.96 11.66 -13.26
C PHE A 234 8.85 12.81 -14.27
N PHE A 235 8.46 13.98 -13.82
CA PHE A 235 8.29 15.13 -14.71
C PHE A 235 9.63 15.73 -15.15
N GLY A 236 10.64 15.72 -14.31
CA GLY A 236 11.99 16.21 -14.62
C GLY A 236 12.66 15.42 -15.74
N THR A 237 12.55 14.10 -15.76
CA THR A 237 13.10 13.28 -16.87
C THR A 237 12.38 13.53 -18.18
N ILE A 238 11.05 13.63 -18.17
CA ILE A 238 10.24 13.95 -19.36
C ILE A 238 10.57 15.35 -19.86
N GLY A 239 10.59 16.34 -18.96
CA GLY A 239 10.88 17.73 -19.30
C GLY A 239 12.28 17.91 -19.86
N LEU A 240 13.28 17.25 -19.24
CA LEU A 240 14.66 17.27 -19.72
C LEU A 240 14.81 16.63 -21.11
N ALA A 241 14.12 15.51 -21.35
CA ALA A 241 14.14 14.84 -22.65
C ALA A 241 13.54 15.73 -23.75
N LEU A 242 12.37 16.35 -23.49
CA LEU A 242 11.74 17.30 -24.44
C LEU A 242 12.63 18.52 -24.68
N PHE A 243 13.17 19.10 -23.62
CA PHE A 243 14.05 20.27 -23.70
C PHE A 243 15.32 19.95 -24.49
N SER A 244 15.98 18.82 -24.20
CA SER A 244 17.19 18.39 -24.91
C SER A 244 16.92 18.13 -26.40
N MET A 245 15.77 17.51 -26.72
CA MET A 245 15.38 17.26 -28.12
C MET A 245 15.13 18.59 -28.85
N GLY A 246 14.41 19.52 -28.23
CA GLY A 246 14.19 20.86 -28.78
C GLY A 246 15.49 21.63 -28.95
N PHE A 247 16.41 21.55 -27.98
CA PHE A 247 17.72 22.18 -28.04
C PHE A 247 18.57 21.64 -29.19
N LEU A 248 18.62 20.33 -29.39
CA LEU A 248 19.38 19.71 -30.49
C LEU A 248 18.84 20.11 -31.86
N ILE A 249 17.51 20.16 -32.02
CA ILE A 249 16.87 20.61 -33.26
C ILE A 249 17.15 22.10 -33.50
N GLY A 250 17.07 22.94 -32.47
CA GLY A 250 17.40 24.36 -32.53
C GLY A 250 18.86 24.63 -32.87
N LEU A 251 19.78 23.85 -32.26
CA LEU A 251 21.20 23.94 -32.56
C LEU A 251 21.50 23.54 -34.02
N ARG A 252 20.87 22.47 -34.51
CA ARG A 252 20.97 22.07 -35.93
C ARG A 252 20.49 23.21 -36.84
N PHE A 253 19.35 23.82 -36.53
CA PHE A 253 18.84 24.95 -37.31
C PHE A 253 19.82 26.13 -37.32
N LEU A 254 20.40 26.46 -36.16
CA LEU A 254 21.38 27.54 -36.05
C LEU A 254 22.61 27.29 -36.95
N LEU A 255 23.12 26.07 -36.97
CA LEU A 255 24.24 25.70 -37.84
C LEU A 255 23.92 25.84 -39.33
N LEU A 256 22.71 25.40 -39.75
CA LEU A 256 22.24 25.57 -41.15
C LEU A 256 21.99 27.04 -41.50
N TYR A 257 21.51 27.83 -40.56
CA TYR A 257 21.28 29.27 -40.73
C TYR A 257 22.64 30.00 -40.95
N ILE A 258 23.65 29.71 -40.14
CA ILE A 258 25.00 30.28 -40.31
C ILE A 258 25.61 29.82 -41.63
N GLY A 259 25.33 28.60 -42.10
CA GLY A 259 25.77 28.08 -43.39
C GLY A 259 25.04 28.67 -44.62
N GLY A 260 24.05 29.58 -44.41
CA GLY A 260 23.28 30.22 -45.50
C GLY A 260 22.05 29.39 -46.01
N GLU A 261 21.77 28.23 -45.43
CA GLU A 261 20.69 27.34 -45.83
C GLU A 261 19.45 27.42 -44.92
N GLY A 262 19.30 28.49 -44.13
CA GLY A 262 18.28 28.62 -43.11
C GLY A 262 16.85 28.75 -43.62
N SER A 263 16.61 29.27 -44.82
CA SER A 263 15.28 29.60 -45.34
C SER A 263 14.38 28.39 -45.62
N GLY A 264 14.97 27.18 -45.84
CA GLY A 264 14.22 25.93 -46.08
C GLY A 264 13.83 25.17 -44.79
N HIS A 265 14.26 25.65 -43.60
CA HIS A 265 14.17 24.87 -42.34
C HIS A 265 13.33 25.53 -41.23
N ILE A 266 12.46 26.48 -41.56
CA ILE A 266 11.61 27.22 -40.60
C ILE A 266 10.72 26.27 -39.78
N GLN A 267 10.24 25.18 -40.39
CA GLN A 267 9.42 24.19 -39.68
C GLN A 267 10.18 23.53 -38.52
N SER A 268 11.48 23.28 -38.67
CA SER A 268 12.30 22.72 -37.59
C SER A 268 12.54 23.72 -36.45
N LEU A 269 12.62 25.03 -36.75
CA LEU A 269 12.70 26.08 -35.75
C LEU A 269 11.41 26.15 -34.91
N ILE A 270 10.24 26.07 -35.57
CA ILE A 270 8.94 26.05 -34.88
C ILE A 270 8.84 24.83 -33.96
N LEU A 271 9.21 23.64 -34.48
CA LEU A 271 9.22 22.41 -33.68
C LEU A 271 10.18 22.54 -32.48
N ALA A 272 11.39 23.06 -32.68
CA ALA A 272 12.35 23.30 -31.62
C ALA A 272 11.78 24.21 -30.53
N THR A 273 11.14 25.32 -30.93
CA THR A 273 10.52 26.28 -30.00
C THR A 273 9.42 25.62 -29.18
N VAL A 274 8.54 24.86 -29.80
CA VAL A 274 7.47 24.13 -29.10
C VAL A 274 8.04 23.14 -28.11
N LEU A 275 9.04 22.34 -28.50
CA LEU A 275 9.69 21.34 -27.61
C LEU A 275 10.41 22.00 -26.45
N LEU A 276 11.13 23.11 -26.68
CA LEU A 276 11.79 23.87 -25.64
C LEU A 276 10.80 24.45 -24.61
N LEU A 277 9.70 25.05 -25.09
CA LEU A 277 8.65 25.58 -24.21
C LEU A 277 7.96 24.46 -23.41
N MET A 278 7.58 23.36 -24.07
CA MET A 278 6.98 22.20 -23.40
C MET A 278 7.95 21.59 -22.39
N GLY A 279 9.21 21.43 -22.76
CA GLY A 279 10.25 20.92 -21.85
C GLY A 279 10.44 21.80 -20.62
N PHE A 280 10.58 23.11 -20.82
CA PHE A 280 10.67 24.07 -19.73
C PHE A 280 9.45 24.08 -18.80
N GLN A 281 8.24 24.12 -19.37
CA GLN A 281 7.01 24.03 -18.59
C GLN A 281 6.92 22.74 -17.78
N THR A 282 7.30 21.59 -18.38
CA THR A 282 7.30 20.29 -17.69
C THR A 282 8.31 20.27 -16.53
N ILE A 283 9.47 20.90 -16.69
CA ILE A 283 10.44 21.05 -15.60
C ILE A 283 9.88 21.93 -14.46
N LEU A 284 9.18 23.03 -14.78
CA LEU A 284 8.51 23.84 -13.75
C LEU A 284 7.44 23.03 -13.01
N PHE A 285 6.66 22.22 -13.73
CA PHE A 285 5.73 21.28 -13.10
C PHE A 285 6.41 20.28 -12.18
N ALA A 286 7.63 19.82 -12.51
CA ALA A 286 8.40 18.95 -11.64
C ALA A 286 8.69 19.59 -10.28
N PHE A 287 9.12 20.86 -10.26
CA PHE A 287 9.34 21.62 -9.02
C PHE A 287 8.06 21.83 -8.22
N LEU A 288 6.97 22.25 -8.87
CA LEU A 288 5.68 22.47 -8.19
C LEU A 288 5.15 21.18 -7.56
N SER A 289 5.25 20.07 -8.29
CA SER A 289 4.82 18.76 -7.81
C SER A 289 5.68 18.25 -6.64
N ASP A 290 6.97 18.57 -6.63
CA ASP A 290 7.88 18.22 -5.53
C ASP A 290 7.55 19.00 -4.25
N LEU A 291 7.22 20.29 -4.38
CA LEU A 291 6.71 21.10 -3.26
C LEU A 291 5.41 20.54 -2.69
N GLN A 292 4.49 20.07 -3.55
CA GLN A 292 3.26 19.41 -3.08
C GLN A 292 3.54 18.09 -2.36
N ALA A 293 4.54 17.32 -2.82
CA ALA A 293 4.96 16.10 -2.14
C ALA A 293 5.56 16.40 -0.74
N ALA A 294 6.33 17.49 -0.61
CA ALA A 294 6.85 17.96 0.68
C ALA A 294 5.72 18.39 1.63
N ASN A 295 4.74 19.18 1.15
CA ASN A 295 3.57 19.57 1.94
C ASN A 295 2.77 18.37 2.43
N ARG A 296 2.58 17.34 1.60
CA ARG A 296 1.93 16.11 1.99
C ARG A 296 2.66 15.43 3.14
N LYS A 297 4.00 15.34 3.08
CA LYS A 297 4.80 14.74 4.15
C LYS A 297 4.63 15.49 5.48
N LEU A 298 4.61 16.82 5.45
CA LEU A 298 4.35 17.62 6.65
C LEU A 298 2.95 17.34 7.25
N LEU A 299 1.93 17.18 6.40
CA LEU A 299 0.57 16.82 6.85
C LEU A 299 0.51 15.41 7.46
N GLU A 300 1.26 14.46 6.91
CA GLU A 300 1.39 13.10 7.46
C GLU A 300 2.04 13.14 8.86
N ASP A 301 3.11 13.92 9.05
CA ASP A 301 3.80 14.09 10.33
C ASP A 301 2.91 14.79 11.38
N ILE A 302 2.17 15.84 11.01
CA ILE A 302 1.21 16.53 11.89
C ILE A 302 0.13 15.55 12.36
N ARG A 303 -0.43 14.77 11.46
CA ARG A 303 -1.47 13.78 11.79
C ARG A 303 -0.95 12.70 12.71
N PHE A 304 0.28 12.21 12.50
CA PHE A 304 0.92 11.25 13.40
C PHE A 304 1.00 11.81 14.82
N ASN A 305 1.51 13.03 14.98
CA ASN A 305 1.65 13.67 16.29
C ASN A 305 0.29 13.87 16.98
N ILE A 306 -0.75 14.23 16.24
CA ILE A 306 -2.12 14.34 16.78
C ILE A 306 -2.63 12.97 17.24
N LYS A 307 -2.48 11.92 16.42
CA LYS A 307 -2.91 10.56 16.80
C LYS A 307 -2.18 10.05 18.04
N ALA A 308 -0.87 10.24 18.10
CA ALA A 308 -0.06 9.82 19.24
C ALA A 308 -0.49 10.55 20.52
N SER A 309 -0.75 11.85 20.47
CA SER A 309 -1.20 12.64 21.63
C SER A 309 -2.58 12.24 22.14
N VAL A 310 -3.54 12.00 21.23
CA VAL A 310 -4.90 11.56 21.58
C VAL A 310 -4.88 10.16 22.23
N GLN A 311 -4.05 9.25 21.73
CA GLN A 311 -3.94 7.90 22.29
C GLN A 311 -3.26 7.88 23.66
N ASN A 312 -2.25 8.72 23.88
CA ASN A 312 -1.61 8.88 25.19
C ASN A 312 -2.59 9.43 26.23
N ASN A 313 -3.41 10.43 25.87
CA ASN A 313 -4.43 10.98 26.76
C ASN A 313 -5.52 9.96 27.11
N ASN A 314 -5.95 9.12 26.16
CA ASN A 314 -6.90 8.05 26.42
C ASN A 314 -6.32 6.94 27.32
N GLY A 315 -5.03 6.63 27.19
CA GLY A 315 -4.31 5.69 28.05
C GLY A 315 -4.20 6.19 29.49
N VAL A 316 -3.98 7.48 29.68
CA VAL A 316 -3.94 8.11 31.03
C VAL A 316 -5.31 8.10 31.68
N ASN A 317 -6.38 8.40 30.94
CA ASN A 317 -7.76 8.38 31.47
C ASN A 317 -8.22 6.97 31.87
N LEU A 318 -7.81 5.92 31.14
CA LEU A 318 -8.13 4.53 31.49
C LEU A 318 -7.40 4.08 32.77
N ASN A 319 -6.19 4.58 33.04
CA ASN A 319 -5.45 4.27 34.26
C ASN A 319 -5.98 5.02 35.50
N ILE A 320 -6.51 6.24 35.32
CA ILE A 320 -7.15 7.00 36.39
C ILE A 320 -8.44 6.33 36.87
N ASN A 321 -9.26 5.81 35.93
CA ASN A 321 -10.48 5.10 36.26
C ASN A 321 -10.26 3.72 36.90
N LYS A 322 -9.15 3.05 36.63
CA LYS A 322 -8.78 1.79 37.31
C LYS A 322 -8.30 1.98 38.76
N ASN A 323 -7.79 3.15 39.10
CA ASN A 323 -7.29 3.46 40.43
C ASN A 323 -8.32 4.20 41.31
N GLY A 324 -9.53 4.47 40.80
CA GLY A 324 -10.61 5.14 41.54
C GLY A 324 -11.69 4.20 42.10
N GLU A 325 -11.59 2.89 41.87
CA GLU A 325 -12.44 1.86 42.44
C GLU A 325 -11.64 0.97 43.41
N ASN A 326 -11.28 1.52 44.55
CA ASN A 326 -10.89 0.78 45.78
C ASN A 326 -11.56 1.39 47.01
#